data_db940d236b33c2b66a6eddec7d9cdd8a
#
_entry.id   db940d236b33c2b66a6eddec7d9cdd8a
#
_cell.length_a   1.000
_cell.length_b   1.000
_cell.length_c   1.000
_cell.angle_alpha   90.00
_cell.angle_beta   90.00
_cell.angle_gamma   90.00
#
_symmetry.space_group_name_H-M   'P 1'
#
loop_
_entity.id
_entity.type
_entity.pdbx_description
1 polymer ?
#
loop_
_entity_poly.entity_id
_entity_poly.type
_entity_poly.pdbx_seq_one_letter_code
_entity_poly.pdbx_strand_id
1 'polypeptide(L)'
;MNTPEKYAGLTGAEVFTGYEATTIDSSAKTVGLKKNSGETVTETYDKLIIATGANPFVPAVDGVQLPGVFCVRTPDDAVGIRAYVEEKKCRRAVVCGAGFIGLEVAENLMAQGLEVTVIDAAAQIMPNAY
;
A
#
# COMPACT_ATOMS: atom_id res chain seq x y z
N MET A 1 -13.21 8.87 3.89
CA MET A 1 -13.20 7.48 3.36
C MET A 1 -14.65 7.01 3.27
N ASN A 2 -15.05 6.29 2.24
CA ASN A 2 -16.43 5.77 2.14
C ASN A 2 -16.57 4.54 3.05
N THR A 3 -17.68 4.49 3.82
CA THR A 3 -18.04 3.26 4.53
C THR A 3 -18.63 2.23 3.56
N PRO A 4 -18.66 0.93 3.92
CA PRO A 4 -19.31 -0.10 3.11
C PRO A 4 -20.75 0.27 2.71
N GLU A 5 -21.53 0.79 3.63
CA GLU A 5 -22.94 1.18 3.43
C GLU A 5 -23.04 2.34 2.43
N LYS A 6 -22.16 3.34 2.57
CA LYS A 6 -22.14 4.48 1.65
C LYS A 6 -21.75 4.06 0.24
N TYR A 7 -20.79 3.16 0.12
CA TYR A 7 -20.37 2.63 -1.18
C TYR A 7 -21.47 1.78 -1.82
N ALA A 8 -22.08 0.89 -1.02
CA ALA A 8 -23.22 0.08 -1.49
C ALA A 8 -24.39 0.95 -1.97
N GLY A 9 -24.70 2.02 -1.22
CA GLY A 9 -25.76 2.97 -1.62
C GLY A 9 -25.46 3.74 -2.92
N LEU A 10 -24.18 3.98 -3.24
CA LEU A 10 -23.78 4.68 -4.46
C LEU A 10 -23.74 3.76 -5.69
N THR A 11 -23.41 2.49 -5.51
CA THR A 11 -23.12 1.55 -6.61
C THR A 11 -24.14 0.44 -6.79
N GLY A 12 -24.95 0.17 -5.75
CA GLY A 12 -25.82 -1.00 -5.69
C GLY A 12 -25.09 -2.31 -5.41
N ALA A 13 -23.77 -2.27 -5.16
CA ALA A 13 -22.97 -3.45 -4.86
C ALA A 13 -23.17 -3.92 -3.42
N GLU A 14 -23.20 -5.22 -3.20
CA GLU A 14 -23.04 -5.78 -1.85
C GLU A 14 -21.59 -5.69 -1.43
N VAL A 15 -21.33 -5.23 -0.21
CA VAL A 15 -19.99 -5.03 0.32
C VAL A 15 -19.80 -5.82 1.60
N PHE A 16 -18.95 -6.83 1.55
CA PHE A 16 -18.59 -7.65 2.70
C PHE A 16 -17.21 -7.26 3.23
N THR A 17 -17.10 -6.97 4.52
CA THR A 17 -15.84 -6.71 5.21
C THR A 17 -15.58 -7.78 6.26
N GLY A 18 -14.30 -8.00 6.61
CA GLY A 18 -13.92 -9.07 7.54
C GLY A 18 -13.94 -10.46 6.91
N TYR A 19 -13.79 -10.54 5.59
CA TYR A 19 -13.66 -11.77 4.82
C TYR A 19 -12.30 -11.83 4.13
N GLU A 20 -11.65 -12.97 4.24
CA GLU A 20 -10.41 -13.29 3.51
C GLU A 20 -10.74 -14.29 2.39
N ALA A 21 -10.40 -13.94 1.15
CA ALA A 21 -10.49 -14.89 0.04
C ALA A 21 -9.34 -15.89 0.13
N THR A 22 -9.66 -17.18 0.28
CA THR A 22 -8.68 -18.24 0.53
C THR A 22 -8.47 -19.15 -0.66
N THR A 23 -9.48 -19.35 -1.49
CA THR A 23 -9.42 -20.23 -2.67
C THR A 23 -10.23 -19.64 -3.81
N ILE A 24 -9.83 -19.94 -5.04
CA ILE A 24 -10.58 -19.66 -6.27
C ILE A 24 -10.66 -20.95 -7.07
N ASP A 25 -11.87 -21.39 -7.39
CA ASP A 25 -12.10 -22.45 -8.37
C ASP A 25 -12.66 -21.81 -9.65
N SER A 26 -11.83 -21.72 -10.67
CA SER A 26 -12.19 -21.11 -11.95
C SER A 26 -13.13 -21.99 -12.78
N SER A 27 -13.14 -23.30 -12.55
CA SER A 27 -14.01 -24.25 -13.26
C SER A 27 -15.43 -24.23 -12.68
N ALA A 28 -15.54 -24.27 -11.35
CA ALA A 28 -16.82 -24.12 -10.64
C ALA A 28 -17.28 -22.65 -10.53
N LYS A 29 -16.43 -21.68 -10.87
CA LYS A 29 -16.66 -20.25 -10.69
C LYS A 29 -17.06 -19.89 -9.26
N THR A 30 -16.25 -20.34 -8.31
CA THR A 30 -16.46 -20.09 -6.89
C THR A 30 -15.23 -19.46 -6.24
N VAL A 31 -15.48 -18.69 -5.19
CA VAL A 31 -14.46 -18.15 -4.28
C VAL A 31 -14.76 -18.65 -2.88
N GLY A 32 -13.79 -19.32 -2.27
CA GLY A 32 -13.84 -19.67 -0.85
C GLY A 32 -13.41 -18.49 0.01
N LEU A 33 -14.21 -18.16 1.00
CA LEU A 33 -14.04 -17.03 1.89
C LEU A 33 -13.97 -17.51 3.34
N LYS A 34 -13.10 -16.92 4.13
CA LYS A 34 -13.00 -17.13 5.57
C LYS A 34 -13.36 -15.83 6.29
N LYS A 35 -14.36 -15.89 7.15
CA LYS A 35 -14.73 -14.77 8.02
C LYS A 35 -13.73 -14.59 9.17
N ASN A 36 -13.66 -13.39 9.73
CA ASN A 36 -12.88 -13.14 10.95
C ASN A 36 -13.31 -14.04 12.13
N SER A 37 -14.55 -14.54 12.13
CA SER A 37 -15.04 -15.53 13.10
C SER A 37 -14.44 -16.93 12.93
N GLY A 38 -13.75 -17.19 11.82
CA GLY A 38 -13.23 -18.50 11.44
C GLY A 38 -14.19 -19.34 10.57
N GLU A 39 -15.45 -18.92 10.42
CA GLU A 39 -16.43 -19.57 9.53
C GLU A 39 -15.99 -19.45 8.07
N THR A 40 -16.20 -20.50 7.29
CA THR A 40 -15.94 -20.50 5.84
C THR A 40 -17.26 -20.46 5.07
N VAL A 41 -17.30 -19.67 4.02
CA VAL A 41 -18.41 -19.56 3.08
C VAL A 41 -17.89 -19.63 1.65
N THR A 42 -18.77 -19.95 0.70
CA THR A 42 -18.44 -19.98 -0.72
C THR A 42 -19.38 -19.08 -1.49
N GLU A 43 -18.81 -18.19 -2.30
CA GLU A 43 -19.57 -17.30 -3.20
C GLU A 43 -19.37 -17.74 -4.64
N THR A 44 -20.40 -17.59 -5.45
CA THR A 44 -20.36 -17.86 -6.89
C THR A 44 -20.21 -16.59 -7.71
N TYR A 45 -19.62 -16.68 -8.90
CA TYR A 45 -19.45 -15.53 -9.77
C TYR A 45 -19.57 -15.87 -11.24
N ASP A 46 -20.00 -14.95 -12.07
CA ASP A 46 -19.89 -15.02 -13.52
C ASP A 46 -18.54 -14.50 -14.03
N LYS A 47 -18.10 -13.38 -13.46
CA LYS A 47 -16.80 -12.74 -13.71
C LYS A 47 -16.16 -12.36 -12.39
N LEU A 48 -14.89 -12.67 -12.22
CA LEU A 48 -14.12 -12.33 -11.02
C LEU A 48 -13.09 -11.23 -11.35
N ILE A 49 -13.07 -10.20 -10.51
CA ILE A 49 -12.03 -9.18 -10.53
C ILE A 49 -11.19 -9.33 -9.27
N ILE A 50 -9.89 -9.55 -9.43
CA ILE A 50 -8.94 -9.61 -8.32
C ILE A 50 -8.31 -8.23 -8.15
N ALA A 51 -8.68 -7.54 -7.09
CA ALA A 51 -8.23 -6.18 -6.78
C ALA A 51 -7.68 -6.08 -5.34
N THR A 52 -6.86 -7.04 -4.95
CA THR A 52 -6.35 -7.20 -3.58
C THR A 52 -5.26 -6.20 -3.18
N GLY A 53 -4.93 -5.28 -4.07
CA GLY A 53 -3.85 -4.31 -3.86
C GLY A 53 -2.46 -4.94 -4.00
N ALA A 54 -1.44 -4.25 -3.51
CA ALA A 54 -0.05 -4.67 -3.57
C ALA A 54 0.63 -4.48 -2.21
N ASN A 55 1.69 -5.22 -1.95
CA ASN A 55 2.59 -4.97 -0.83
C ASN A 55 3.83 -4.23 -1.34
N PRO A 56 4.45 -3.36 -0.53
CA PRO A 56 5.73 -2.77 -0.89
C PRO A 56 6.77 -3.86 -1.12
N PHE A 57 7.53 -3.72 -2.18
CA PHE A 57 8.73 -4.51 -2.35
C PHE A 57 9.82 -3.99 -1.42
N VAL A 58 10.29 -4.83 -0.52
CA VAL A 58 11.42 -4.52 0.37
C VAL A 58 12.65 -5.23 -0.17
N PRO A 59 13.65 -4.51 -0.68
CA PRO A 59 14.86 -5.15 -1.20
C PRO A 59 15.64 -5.85 -0.09
N ALA A 60 16.31 -6.94 -0.43
CA ALA A 60 17.17 -7.67 0.50
C ALA A 60 18.52 -6.93 0.66
N VAL A 61 18.49 -5.83 1.39
CA VAL A 61 19.65 -4.97 1.66
C VAL A 61 19.93 -4.98 3.17
N ASP A 62 21.21 -5.06 3.52
CA ASP A 62 21.62 -4.99 4.92
C ASP A 62 21.16 -3.67 5.57
N GLY A 63 20.57 -3.79 6.76
CA GLY A 63 20.06 -2.63 7.49
C GLY A 63 18.62 -2.22 7.15
N VAL A 64 17.92 -2.89 6.23
CA VAL A 64 16.53 -2.55 5.88
C VAL A 64 15.54 -2.63 7.06
N GLN A 65 15.90 -3.36 8.13
CA GLN A 65 15.11 -3.50 9.34
C GLN A 65 15.51 -2.51 10.46
N LEU A 66 16.45 -1.59 10.19
CA LEU A 66 16.88 -0.62 11.18
C LEU A 66 15.79 0.44 11.46
N PRO A 67 15.74 0.98 12.69
CA PRO A 67 14.87 2.11 12.99
C PRO A 67 15.14 3.30 12.07
N GLY A 68 14.09 3.90 11.54
CA GLY A 68 14.18 5.00 10.58
C GLY A 68 14.18 4.57 9.13
N VAL A 69 14.05 3.27 8.85
CA VAL A 69 13.78 2.74 7.52
C VAL A 69 12.29 2.44 7.40
N PHE A 70 11.65 2.98 6.37
CA PHE A 70 10.21 2.90 6.16
C PHE A 70 9.89 2.51 4.72
N CYS A 71 8.76 1.85 4.54
CA CYS A 71 8.08 1.73 3.26
C CYS A 71 6.81 2.58 3.29
N VAL A 72 6.43 3.14 2.15
CA VAL A 72 5.23 3.98 2.04
C VAL A 72 4.20 3.29 1.17
N ARG A 73 3.03 3.02 1.75
CA ARG A 73 1.88 2.44 1.05
C ARG A 73 0.55 2.99 1.55
N THR A 74 0.42 3.15 2.85
CA THR A 74 -0.83 3.51 3.52
C THR A 74 -0.73 4.92 4.12
N PRO A 75 -1.86 5.57 4.41
CA PRO A 75 -1.86 6.82 5.16
C PRO A 75 -1.18 6.68 6.53
N ASP A 76 -1.29 5.53 7.18
CA ASP A 76 -0.66 5.28 8.49
C ASP A 76 0.87 5.27 8.39
N ASP A 77 1.43 4.79 7.29
CA ASP A 77 2.87 4.87 7.03
C ASP A 77 3.33 6.34 6.97
N ALA A 78 2.58 7.18 6.27
CA ALA A 78 2.89 8.61 6.16
C ALA A 78 2.81 9.31 7.53
N VAL A 79 1.80 8.99 8.34
CA VAL A 79 1.66 9.49 9.72
C VAL A 79 2.83 9.02 10.59
N GLY A 80 3.21 7.75 10.48
CA GLY A 80 4.33 7.17 11.22
C GLY A 80 5.67 7.82 10.86
N ILE A 81 5.94 8.03 9.57
CA ILE A 81 7.15 8.71 9.09
C ILE A 81 7.21 10.13 9.62
N ARG A 82 6.10 10.88 9.53
CA ARG A 82 6.04 12.24 10.03
C ARG A 82 6.32 12.31 11.54
N ALA A 83 5.68 11.46 12.31
CA ALA A 83 5.90 11.38 13.75
C ALA A 83 7.37 11.08 14.10
N TYR A 84 7.99 10.15 13.36
CA TYR A 84 9.39 9.80 13.54
C TYR A 84 10.32 10.99 13.22
N VAL A 85 10.08 11.68 12.11
CA VAL A 85 10.85 12.87 11.69
C VAL A 85 10.80 13.94 12.77
N GLU A 86 9.61 14.24 13.31
CA GLU A 86 9.39 15.23 14.34
C GLU A 86 10.06 14.82 15.68
N GLU A 87 9.85 13.58 16.13
CA GLU A 87 10.39 13.06 17.40
C GLU A 87 11.93 13.02 17.39
N LYS A 88 12.51 12.49 16.32
CA LYS A 88 13.96 12.32 16.18
C LYS A 88 14.66 13.58 15.65
N LYS A 89 13.91 14.63 15.33
CA LYS A 89 14.43 15.89 14.76
C LYS A 89 15.32 15.64 13.56
N CYS A 90 14.84 14.79 12.65
CA CYS A 90 15.58 14.40 11.46
C CYS A 90 15.87 15.63 10.59
N ARG A 91 17.07 15.69 10.03
CA ARG A 91 17.50 16.79 9.13
C ARG A 91 17.73 16.31 7.71
N ARG A 92 17.96 15.02 7.52
CA ARG A 92 18.27 14.42 6.22
C ARG A 92 17.45 13.16 6.03
N ALA A 93 17.05 12.92 4.81
CA ALA A 93 16.38 11.70 4.39
C ALA A 93 16.94 11.21 3.05
N VAL A 94 16.88 9.90 2.85
CA VAL A 94 17.16 9.27 1.56
C VAL A 94 15.90 8.56 1.11
N VAL A 95 15.47 8.80 -0.10
CA VAL A 95 14.34 8.13 -0.75
C VAL A 95 14.87 7.18 -1.81
N CYS A 96 14.57 5.90 -1.65
CA CYS A 96 14.95 4.86 -2.61
C CYS A 96 13.78 4.61 -3.56
N GLY A 97 13.97 4.96 -4.82
CA GLY A 97 12.97 4.90 -5.88
C GLY A 97 12.52 6.30 -6.33
N ALA A 98 12.73 6.61 -7.61
CA ALA A 98 12.36 7.87 -8.24
C ALA A 98 11.08 7.75 -9.11
N GLY A 99 10.15 6.87 -8.71
CA GLY A 99 8.81 6.79 -9.26
C GLY A 99 7.86 7.79 -8.61
N PHE A 100 6.57 7.76 -8.97
CA PHE A 100 5.56 8.69 -8.47
C PHE A 100 5.54 8.78 -6.94
N ILE A 101 5.51 7.64 -6.24
CA ILE A 101 5.46 7.62 -4.76
C ILE A 101 6.73 8.23 -4.17
N GLY A 102 7.90 7.84 -4.69
CA GLY A 102 9.18 8.32 -4.14
C GLY A 102 9.36 9.83 -4.31
N LEU A 103 9.01 10.38 -5.46
CA LEU A 103 9.09 11.82 -5.71
C LEU A 103 8.12 12.61 -4.84
N GLU A 104 6.89 12.12 -4.67
CA GLU A 104 5.88 12.73 -3.77
C GLU A 104 6.35 12.73 -2.31
N VAL A 105 6.93 11.61 -1.85
CA VAL A 105 7.52 11.51 -0.51
C VAL A 105 8.69 12.50 -0.35
N ALA A 106 9.56 12.59 -1.36
CA ALA A 106 10.70 13.50 -1.31
C ALA A 106 10.24 14.97 -1.20
N GLU A 107 9.26 15.38 -2.00
CA GLU A 107 8.68 16.72 -1.95
C GLU A 107 8.08 17.04 -0.57
N ASN A 108 7.31 16.12 -0.01
CA ASN A 108 6.71 16.29 1.31
C ASN A 108 7.75 16.35 2.43
N LEU A 109 8.83 15.57 2.37
CA LEU A 109 9.93 15.65 3.35
C LEU A 109 10.71 16.97 3.23
N MET A 110 10.96 17.45 2.00
CA MET A 110 11.56 18.77 1.78
C MET A 110 10.68 19.89 2.31
N ALA A 111 9.37 19.82 2.13
CA ALA A 111 8.43 20.80 2.70
C ALA A 111 8.44 20.82 4.23
N GLN A 112 8.86 19.73 4.89
CA GLN A 112 9.10 19.67 6.34
C GLN A 112 10.50 20.16 6.74
N GLY A 113 11.30 20.64 5.79
CA GLY A 113 12.62 21.23 6.05
C GLY A 113 13.78 20.21 6.07
N LEU A 114 13.59 19.00 5.56
CA LEU A 114 14.68 18.03 5.44
C LEU A 114 15.49 18.26 4.16
N GLU A 115 16.78 17.99 4.25
CA GLU A 115 17.62 17.75 3.08
C GLU A 115 17.35 16.35 2.56
N VAL A 116 16.89 16.23 1.31
CA VAL A 116 16.45 14.95 0.75
C VAL A 116 17.32 14.54 -0.43
N THR A 117 17.80 13.30 -0.40
CA THR A 117 18.49 12.66 -1.52
C THR A 117 17.57 11.58 -2.09
N VAL A 118 17.34 11.59 -3.39
CA VAL A 118 16.61 10.51 -4.09
C VAL A 118 17.60 9.66 -4.84
N ILE A 119 17.51 8.34 -4.71
CA ILE A 119 18.33 7.37 -5.43
C ILE A 119 17.44 6.40 -6.20
N ASP A 120 17.85 6.04 -7.41
CA ASP A 120 17.16 5.04 -8.23
C ASP A 120 18.20 4.24 -9.03
N ALA A 121 17.89 2.99 -9.33
CA ALA A 121 18.70 2.14 -10.17
C ALA A 121 18.59 2.50 -11.67
N ALA A 122 17.49 3.15 -12.07
CA ALA A 122 17.29 3.61 -13.44
C ALA A 122 18.13 4.85 -13.75
N ALA A 123 18.44 5.03 -15.04
CA ALA A 123 19.22 6.18 -15.50
C ALA A 123 18.45 7.52 -15.47
N GLN A 124 17.14 7.47 -15.26
CA GLN A 124 16.28 8.66 -15.23
C GLN A 124 15.17 8.49 -14.19
N ILE A 125 14.61 9.60 -13.74
CA ILE A 125 13.41 9.60 -12.89
C ILE A 125 12.19 9.14 -13.70
N MET A 126 11.23 8.49 -13.03
CA MET A 126 9.97 8.04 -13.62
C MET A 126 10.14 7.19 -14.90
N PRO A 127 10.99 6.16 -14.89
CA PRO A 127 11.39 5.45 -16.12
C PRO A 127 10.25 4.76 -16.86
N ASN A 128 9.11 4.51 -16.17
CA ASN A 128 7.94 3.86 -16.75
C ASN A 128 6.79 4.83 -17.10
N ALA A 129 7.03 6.13 -17.02
CA ALA A 129 6.00 7.14 -17.27
C ALA A 129 6.04 7.70 -18.71
N TYR A 130 7.05 7.31 -19.51
CA TYR A 130 7.26 7.76 -20.89
C TYR A 130 7.70 6.61 -21.78
#